data_6bd7ba101addc48fce430da3697fec60
#
_entry.id   6bd7ba101addc48fce430da3697fec60
#
_cell.length_a   1.000
_cell.length_b   1.000
_cell.length_c   1.000
_cell.angle_alpha   90.00
_cell.angle_beta   90.00
_cell.angle_gamma   90.00
#
_symmetry.space_group_name_H-M   'P 1'
#
loop_
_entity.id
_entity.type
_entity.pdbx_description
1 polymer ?
#
loop_
_entity_poly.entity_id
_entity_poly.type
_entity_poly.pdbx_seq_one_letter_code
_entity_poly.pdbx_strand_id
1 'polypeptide(L)'
;MEDIYFAEVALLSGHKFLALSGFSLIAAAYGLARFSWGLQLPDVIRDIPMSPTRVGALSAASFAAYGAASVASSFCTARTGPRLPALLAGLFAIIGLIVLAQATGPLWLAVGVICAGVSSGLVSPPMAEAVNREVTPAQRPGVNTVINAGTGGGIILSALAVLLMPGQWREIWLVFAALALIPTLMAWRAMPAGAVGERLSLKTQLAALRRPALRPPLIIALLSGVVSAAYWSFGPLMFQSLAGMEGRDITLLWLVTGVAGCFGVLTGELIARVGINHAHRLMQLLTVAAFGLLALCASHPWLCWGVAALYGFAYITLSGVLLVSGVAATGEFPAAGLGAVFLLLATGQMAGSALFGALLDTLSAVPALSIFGALALLALCLPAEQTPARDPDICSRKRAARR
;
A
#
# COMPACT_ATOMS: atom_id res chain seq x y z
N MET A 1 34.71 28.25 7.27
CA MET A 1 34.33 26.86 7.70
C MET A 1 32.83 26.71 7.86
N GLU A 2 32.11 27.71 8.36
CA GLU A 2 30.65 27.67 8.45
C GLU A 2 29.95 27.66 7.06
N ASP A 3 30.43 28.41 6.10
CA ASP A 3 29.86 28.42 4.75
C ASP A 3 30.04 27.10 3.99
N ILE A 4 31.07 26.32 4.29
CA ILE A 4 31.28 24.98 3.71
C ILE A 4 30.33 23.98 4.36
N TYR A 5 30.06 24.11 5.66
CA TYR A 5 29.09 23.23 6.38
C TYR A 5 27.64 23.50 5.92
N PHE A 6 27.26 24.75 5.70
CA PHE A 6 25.96 25.11 5.12
C PHE A 6 25.83 24.69 3.66
N ALA A 7 26.93 24.72 2.88
CA ALA A 7 26.93 24.21 1.51
C ALA A 7 26.87 22.67 1.46
N GLU A 8 27.46 21.94 2.38
CA GLU A 8 27.37 20.47 2.46
C GLU A 8 25.99 20.00 2.96
N VAL A 9 25.34 20.72 3.86
CA VAL A 9 23.95 20.47 4.27
C VAL A 9 22.96 20.88 3.17
N ALA A 10 23.28 21.88 2.36
CA ALA A 10 22.52 22.24 1.15
C ALA A 10 22.74 21.25 -0.02
N LEU A 11 23.79 20.44 0.05
CA LEU A 11 24.14 19.35 -0.88
C LEU A 11 23.77 17.95 -0.36
N LEU A 12 22.73 17.78 0.39
CA LEU A 12 21.93 16.58 0.19
C LEU A 12 21.53 16.63 -1.29
N SER A 13 22.27 15.91 -2.14
CA SER A 13 22.02 15.89 -3.57
C SER A 13 20.51 15.89 -3.78
N GLY A 14 19.98 16.70 -4.71
CA GLY A 14 18.52 16.96 -4.82
C GLY A 14 17.68 15.69 -4.80
N HIS A 15 18.23 14.55 -5.28
CA HIS A 15 17.58 13.24 -5.23
C HIS A 15 17.47 12.64 -3.81
N LYS A 16 18.37 12.95 -2.86
CA LYS A 16 18.24 12.50 -1.46
C LYS A 16 17.14 13.25 -0.74
N PHE A 17 17.03 14.56 -0.97
CA PHE A 17 15.94 15.35 -0.41
C PHE A 17 14.59 14.95 -1.01
N LEU A 18 14.53 14.64 -2.31
CA LEU A 18 13.35 14.10 -2.97
C LEU A 18 12.95 12.74 -2.35
N ALA A 19 13.93 11.84 -2.16
CA ALA A 19 13.69 10.53 -1.54
C ALA A 19 13.14 10.66 -0.12
N LEU A 20 13.73 11.53 0.70
CA LEU A 20 13.27 11.79 2.07
C LEU A 20 11.87 12.42 2.10
N SER A 21 11.61 13.39 1.23
CA SER A 21 10.30 14.03 1.10
C SER A 21 9.23 13.01 0.67
N GLY A 22 9.56 12.17 -0.33
CA GLY A 22 8.67 11.11 -0.80
C GLY A 22 8.41 10.06 0.27
N PHE A 23 9.46 9.57 0.96
CA PHE A 23 9.34 8.66 2.11
C PHE A 23 8.39 9.22 3.17
N SER A 24 8.63 10.46 3.59
CA SER A 24 7.85 11.10 4.65
C SER A 24 6.40 11.34 4.23
N LEU A 25 6.14 11.73 2.98
CA LEU A 25 4.78 11.95 2.49
C LEU A 25 4.02 10.62 2.30
N ILE A 26 4.68 9.55 1.84
CA ILE A 26 4.12 8.20 1.82
C ILE A 26 3.84 7.72 3.25
N ALA A 27 4.74 7.95 4.21
CA ALA A 27 4.52 7.61 5.61
C ALA A 27 3.26 8.30 6.18
N ALA A 28 3.09 9.59 5.88
CA ALA A 28 1.92 10.33 6.32
C ALA A 28 0.62 9.83 5.67
N ALA A 29 0.61 9.67 4.34
CA ALA A 29 -0.60 9.32 3.58
C ALA A 29 -1.04 7.86 3.80
N TYR A 30 -0.11 6.90 3.81
CA TYR A 30 -0.42 5.48 4.00
C TYR A 30 -0.39 5.08 5.48
N GLY A 31 0.69 5.39 6.21
CA GLY A 31 0.86 4.91 7.58
C GLY A 31 -0.02 5.66 8.57
N LEU A 32 0.10 7.01 8.61
CA LEU A 32 -0.58 7.81 9.60
C LEU A 32 -2.06 8.05 9.26
N ALA A 33 -2.40 8.30 7.99
CA ALA A 33 -3.78 8.62 7.63
C ALA A 33 -4.61 7.36 7.34
N ARG A 34 -4.11 6.40 6.57
CA ARG A 34 -4.91 5.27 6.09
C ARG A 34 -4.81 4.03 6.97
N PHE A 35 -3.60 3.55 7.27
CA PHE A 35 -3.44 2.28 8.00
C PHE A 35 -3.60 2.42 9.51
N SER A 36 -3.45 3.63 10.08
CA SER A 36 -3.77 3.88 11.49
C SER A 36 -5.25 3.67 11.82
N TRP A 37 -6.15 3.74 10.82
CA TRP A 37 -7.56 3.41 10.98
C TRP A 37 -7.75 2.00 11.58
N GLY A 38 -7.15 0.97 10.96
CA GLY A 38 -7.23 -0.39 11.47
C GLY A 38 -6.66 -0.55 12.86
N LEU A 39 -5.51 0.10 13.15
CA LEU A 39 -4.86 0.06 14.46
C LEU A 39 -5.74 0.63 15.57
N GLN A 40 -6.37 1.78 15.32
CA GLN A 40 -7.15 2.49 16.33
C GLN A 40 -8.63 2.05 16.37
N LEU A 41 -9.04 1.18 15.45
CA LEU A 41 -10.42 0.75 15.34
C LEU A 41 -11.02 0.15 16.63
N PRO A 42 -10.29 -0.66 17.45
CA PRO A 42 -10.81 -1.13 18.72
C PRO A 42 -11.21 0.02 19.68
N ASP A 43 -10.39 1.07 19.74
CA ASP A 43 -10.68 2.23 20.58
C ASP A 43 -11.81 3.10 20.01
N VAL A 44 -11.86 3.25 18.69
CA VAL A 44 -12.94 3.98 17.99
C VAL A 44 -14.29 3.32 18.20
N ILE A 45 -14.37 1.98 18.09
CA ILE A 45 -15.65 1.23 18.26
C ILE A 45 -16.12 1.30 19.70
N ARG A 46 -15.23 1.38 20.68
CA ARG A 46 -15.60 1.55 22.10
C ARG A 46 -16.34 2.87 22.32
N ASP A 47 -15.91 3.95 21.65
CA ASP A 47 -16.52 5.29 21.78
C ASP A 47 -17.69 5.49 20.81
N ILE A 48 -17.59 4.96 19.59
CA ILE A 48 -18.58 5.07 18.52
C ILE A 48 -18.93 3.65 18.07
N PRO A 49 -19.91 3.00 18.72
CA PRO A 49 -20.27 1.62 18.44
C PRO A 49 -20.74 1.42 16.99
N MET A 50 -20.15 0.43 16.33
CA MET A 50 -20.47 0.09 14.93
C MET A 50 -20.44 -1.43 14.74
N SER A 51 -21.34 -1.93 13.89
CA SER A 51 -21.28 -3.34 13.45
C SER A 51 -20.08 -3.57 12.52
N PRO A 52 -19.56 -4.79 12.42
CA PRO A 52 -18.54 -5.18 11.45
C PRO A 52 -18.89 -4.79 10.01
N THR A 53 -20.15 -4.92 9.60
CA THR A 53 -20.62 -4.47 8.28
C THR A 53 -20.40 -2.96 8.08
N ARG A 54 -20.69 -2.13 9.08
CA ARG A 54 -20.45 -0.67 8.99
C ARG A 54 -18.97 -0.35 8.92
N VAL A 55 -18.14 -1.02 9.72
CA VAL A 55 -16.67 -0.88 9.65
C VAL A 55 -16.17 -1.27 8.26
N GLY A 56 -16.64 -2.38 7.71
CA GLY A 56 -16.33 -2.83 6.36
C GLY A 56 -16.72 -1.82 5.29
N ALA A 57 -17.91 -1.21 5.41
CA ALA A 57 -18.37 -0.17 4.49
C ALA A 57 -17.51 1.11 4.56
N LEU A 58 -17.11 1.55 5.77
CA LEU A 58 -16.20 2.70 5.95
C LEU A 58 -14.84 2.43 5.31
N SER A 59 -14.27 1.26 5.58
CA SER A 59 -13.00 0.86 4.96
C SER A 59 -13.11 0.73 3.45
N ALA A 60 -14.21 0.16 2.94
CA ALA A 60 -14.49 0.08 1.51
C ALA A 60 -14.58 1.45 0.85
N ALA A 61 -15.23 2.43 1.50
CA ALA A 61 -15.30 3.81 1.01
C ALA A 61 -13.91 4.46 0.94
N SER A 62 -13.04 4.22 1.94
CA SER A 62 -11.65 4.67 1.92
C SER A 62 -10.88 4.07 0.74
N PHE A 63 -11.01 2.75 0.49
CA PHE A 63 -10.33 2.09 -0.62
C PHE A 63 -10.88 2.51 -1.99
N ALA A 64 -12.19 2.76 -2.11
CA ALA A 64 -12.81 3.33 -3.32
C ALA A 64 -12.24 4.72 -3.61
N ALA A 65 -12.18 5.59 -2.59
CA ALA A 65 -11.59 6.91 -2.68
C ALA A 65 -10.10 6.86 -3.08
N TYR A 66 -9.35 5.93 -2.52
CA TYR A 66 -7.97 5.66 -2.90
C TYR A 66 -7.84 5.29 -4.39
N GLY A 67 -8.60 4.34 -4.88
CA GLY A 67 -8.57 3.93 -6.28
C GLY A 67 -8.93 5.07 -7.23
N ALA A 68 -10.02 5.78 -6.95
CA ALA A 68 -10.45 6.94 -7.74
C ALA A 68 -9.42 8.07 -7.74
N ALA A 69 -8.86 8.40 -6.57
CA ALA A 69 -7.85 9.44 -6.42
C ALA A 69 -6.54 9.07 -7.11
N SER A 70 -6.13 7.80 -7.13
CA SER A 70 -4.92 7.34 -7.83
C SER A 70 -5.03 7.56 -9.34
N VAL A 71 -6.20 7.26 -9.92
CA VAL A 71 -6.47 7.56 -11.34
C VAL A 71 -6.49 9.08 -11.59
N ALA A 72 -7.21 9.83 -10.78
CA ALA A 72 -7.27 11.29 -10.88
C ALA A 72 -5.88 11.93 -10.74
N SER A 73 -5.05 11.42 -9.82
CA SER A 73 -3.68 11.87 -9.60
C SER A 73 -2.80 11.70 -10.84
N SER A 74 -2.92 10.57 -11.53
CA SER A 74 -2.16 10.33 -12.77
C SER A 74 -2.50 11.38 -13.84
N PHE A 75 -3.78 11.71 -14.02
CA PHE A 75 -4.21 12.75 -14.94
C PHE A 75 -3.79 14.16 -14.49
N CYS A 76 -3.91 14.45 -13.20
CA CYS A 76 -3.49 15.72 -12.62
C CYS A 76 -1.97 15.91 -12.79
N THR A 77 -1.17 14.90 -12.42
CA THR A 77 0.29 14.91 -12.57
C THR A 77 0.71 15.19 -14.02
N ALA A 78 0.06 14.55 -14.98
CA ALA A 78 0.36 14.77 -16.41
C ALA A 78 0.05 16.21 -16.86
N ARG A 79 -0.93 16.87 -16.27
CA ARG A 79 -1.36 18.23 -16.67
C ARG A 79 -0.64 19.34 -15.91
N THR A 80 -0.43 19.19 -14.62
CA THR A 80 0.06 20.23 -13.71
C THR A 80 1.49 19.97 -13.22
N GLY A 81 2.02 18.77 -13.47
CA GLY A 81 3.25 18.27 -12.87
C GLY A 81 3.02 17.63 -11.50
N PRO A 82 4.07 17.08 -10.89
CA PRO A 82 3.95 16.28 -9.67
C PRO A 82 3.69 17.11 -8.41
N ARG A 83 4.03 18.40 -8.39
CA ARG A 83 3.92 19.25 -7.18
C ARG A 83 2.49 19.36 -6.66
N LEU A 84 1.54 19.72 -7.53
CA LEU A 84 0.16 19.97 -7.10
C LEU A 84 -0.50 18.71 -6.50
N PRO A 85 -0.52 17.54 -7.17
CA PRO A 85 -1.14 16.36 -6.57
C PRO A 85 -0.41 15.86 -5.31
N ALA A 86 0.91 16.05 -5.18
CA ALA A 86 1.64 15.75 -3.95
C ALA A 86 1.21 16.66 -2.78
N LEU A 87 1.00 17.94 -3.02
CA LEU A 87 0.48 18.88 -2.01
C LEU A 87 -0.95 18.56 -1.62
N LEU A 88 -1.80 18.24 -2.59
CA LEU A 88 -3.16 17.80 -2.33
C LEU A 88 -3.20 16.51 -1.51
N ALA A 89 -2.28 15.57 -1.76
CA ALA A 89 -2.15 14.36 -0.94
C ALA A 89 -1.88 14.70 0.54
N GLY A 90 -0.93 15.59 0.81
CA GLY A 90 -0.66 16.05 2.17
C GLY A 90 -1.84 16.78 2.80
N LEU A 91 -2.50 17.65 2.05
CA LEU A 91 -3.66 18.40 2.53
C LEU A 91 -4.83 17.47 2.88
N PHE A 92 -5.15 16.50 2.03
CA PHE A 92 -6.19 15.50 2.32
C PHE A 92 -5.83 14.59 3.49
N ALA A 93 -4.54 14.29 3.73
CA ALA A 93 -4.12 13.59 4.95
C ALA A 93 -4.44 14.44 6.19
N ILE A 94 -4.03 15.71 6.21
CA ILE A 94 -4.25 16.62 7.32
C ILE A 94 -5.75 16.79 7.60
N ILE A 95 -6.54 17.11 6.58
CA ILE A 95 -7.99 17.30 6.72
C ILE A 95 -8.64 16.01 7.23
N GLY A 96 -8.32 14.86 6.62
CA GLY A 96 -8.89 13.56 7.01
C GLY A 96 -8.59 13.23 8.47
N LEU A 97 -7.36 13.43 8.92
CA LEU A 97 -6.94 13.18 10.30
C LEU A 97 -7.63 14.13 11.30
N ILE A 98 -7.79 15.40 10.98
CA ILE A 98 -8.56 16.36 11.81
C ILE A 98 -10.04 15.94 11.89
N VAL A 99 -10.65 15.56 10.76
CA VAL A 99 -12.05 15.11 10.72
C VAL A 99 -12.24 13.85 11.56
N LEU A 100 -11.31 12.88 11.45
CA LEU A 100 -11.31 11.67 12.28
C LEU A 100 -11.22 12.01 13.76
N ALA A 101 -10.30 12.89 14.15
CA ALA A 101 -10.14 13.32 15.54
C ALA A 101 -11.40 13.98 16.13
N GLN A 102 -12.14 14.73 15.32
CA GLN A 102 -13.35 15.43 15.72
C GLN A 102 -14.62 14.59 15.54
N ALA A 103 -14.50 13.32 15.10
CA ALA A 103 -15.67 12.51 14.78
C ALA A 103 -16.52 12.21 16.01
N THR A 104 -17.80 12.53 15.91
CA THR A 104 -18.84 12.26 16.91
C THR A 104 -19.78 11.12 16.50
N GLY A 105 -19.61 10.57 15.29
CA GLY A 105 -20.44 9.50 14.77
C GLY A 105 -19.93 8.93 13.46
N PRO A 106 -20.59 7.86 12.95
CA PRO A 106 -20.14 7.11 11.78
C PRO A 106 -20.00 7.94 10.50
N LEU A 107 -20.84 8.98 10.33
CA LEU A 107 -20.77 9.85 9.15
C LEU A 107 -19.47 10.66 9.10
N TRP A 108 -19.05 11.23 10.24
CA TRP A 108 -17.78 11.95 10.33
C TRP A 108 -16.59 11.03 10.13
N LEU A 109 -16.66 9.80 10.69
CA LEU A 109 -15.65 8.77 10.42
C LEU A 109 -15.57 8.45 8.91
N ALA A 110 -16.74 8.35 8.22
CA ALA A 110 -16.76 8.13 6.78
C ALA A 110 -16.04 9.25 6.01
N VAL A 111 -16.33 10.51 6.31
CA VAL A 111 -15.65 11.65 5.68
C VAL A 111 -14.13 11.59 5.93
N GLY A 112 -13.72 11.34 7.16
CA GLY A 112 -12.32 11.26 7.53
C GLY A 112 -11.56 10.13 6.80
N VAL A 113 -12.10 8.90 6.78
CA VAL A 113 -11.46 7.76 6.09
C VAL A 113 -11.47 7.93 4.56
N ILE A 114 -12.48 8.59 3.99
CA ILE A 114 -12.53 8.95 2.56
C ILE A 114 -11.39 9.93 2.25
N CYS A 115 -11.22 10.99 3.04
CA CYS A 115 -10.10 11.93 2.88
C CYS A 115 -8.74 11.23 2.99
N ALA A 116 -8.57 10.32 3.95
CA ALA A 116 -7.36 9.50 4.11
C ALA A 116 -7.13 8.60 2.87
N GLY A 117 -8.20 8.03 2.31
CA GLY A 117 -8.16 7.28 1.05
C GLY A 117 -7.72 8.17 -0.13
N VAL A 118 -8.31 9.34 -0.28
CA VAL A 118 -7.92 10.33 -1.30
C VAL A 118 -6.45 10.70 -1.16
N SER A 119 -5.97 10.99 0.04
CA SER A 119 -4.56 11.31 0.31
C SER A 119 -3.64 10.22 -0.21
N SER A 120 -3.87 8.97 0.19
CA SER A 120 -3.01 7.84 -0.21
C SER A 120 -3.09 7.55 -1.71
N GLY A 121 -4.24 7.79 -2.37
CA GLY A 121 -4.38 7.68 -3.82
C GLY A 121 -3.62 8.75 -4.59
N LEU A 122 -3.59 9.96 -4.06
CA LEU A 122 -2.94 11.10 -4.72
C LEU A 122 -1.40 11.03 -4.69
N VAL A 123 -0.78 10.35 -3.74
CA VAL A 123 0.65 10.49 -3.44
C VAL A 123 1.56 9.73 -4.40
N SER A 124 1.21 8.52 -4.85
CA SER A 124 2.13 7.63 -5.57
C SER A 124 2.44 8.09 -7.01
N PRO A 125 1.48 8.49 -7.86
CA PRO A 125 1.77 8.93 -9.22
C PRO A 125 2.72 10.14 -9.30
N PRO A 126 2.56 11.22 -8.50
CA PRO A 126 3.48 12.33 -8.55
C PRO A 126 4.89 11.98 -8.05
N MET A 127 5.03 11.04 -7.09
CA MET A 127 6.34 10.58 -6.65
C MET A 127 7.10 9.89 -7.78
N ALA A 128 6.44 8.96 -8.47
CA ALA A 128 7.03 8.26 -9.62
C ALA A 128 7.47 9.25 -10.72
N GLU A 129 6.64 10.25 -11.01
CA GLU A 129 6.97 11.27 -12.01
C GLU A 129 8.13 12.16 -11.56
N ALA A 130 8.17 12.59 -10.29
CA ALA A 130 9.28 13.39 -9.76
C ALA A 130 10.60 12.62 -9.83
N VAL A 131 10.60 11.33 -9.48
CA VAL A 131 11.78 10.46 -9.61
C VAL A 131 12.20 10.32 -11.07
N ASN A 132 11.26 10.19 -12.00
CA ASN A 132 11.59 10.11 -13.42
C ASN A 132 12.24 11.38 -13.97
N ARG A 133 11.90 12.55 -13.44
CA ARG A 133 12.47 13.85 -13.87
C ARG A 133 13.83 14.15 -13.25
N GLU A 134 13.95 13.91 -11.94
CA GLU A 134 15.07 14.42 -11.13
C GLU A 134 16.16 13.39 -10.88
N VAL A 135 15.89 12.10 -11.16
CA VAL A 135 16.81 10.99 -10.79
C VAL A 135 17.30 10.29 -12.05
N THR A 136 18.60 10.02 -12.11
CA THR A 136 19.21 9.26 -13.21
C THR A 136 18.63 7.86 -13.31
N PRO A 137 18.46 7.28 -14.53
CA PRO A 137 17.84 5.98 -14.73
C PRO A 137 18.41 4.86 -13.84
N ALA A 138 19.73 4.87 -13.60
CA ALA A 138 20.41 3.87 -12.77
C ALA A 138 20.03 3.95 -11.28
N GLN A 139 19.67 5.13 -10.78
CA GLN A 139 19.34 5.37 -9.37
C GLN A 139 17.83 5.31 -9.07
N ARG A 140 16.96 5.40 -10.09
CA ARG A 140 15.49 5.40 -9.92
C ARG A 140 14.95 4.23 -9.12
N PRO A 141 15.40 2.98 -9.33
CA PRO A 141 14.90 1.85 -8.55
C PRO A 141 15.16 2.02 -7.05
N GLY A 142 16.39 2.43 -6.68
CA GLY A 142 16.76 2.65 -5.28
C GLY A 142 15.96 3.76 -4.62
N VAL A 143 15.79 4.89 -5.31
CA VAL A 143 15.00 6.04 -4.79
C VAL A 143 13.53 5.65 -4.62
N ASN A 144 12.92 4.98 -5.59
CA ASN A 144 11.54 4.50 -5.48
C ASN A 144 11.37 3.50 -4.32
N THR A 145 12.35 2.63 -4.10
CA THR A 145 12.34 1.69 -2.98
C THR A 145 12.35 2.41 -1.63
N VAL A 146 13.21 3.43 -1.47
CA VAL A 146 13.24 4.27 -0.25
C VAL A 146 11.89 4.98 -0.06
N ILE A 147 11.34 5.59 -1.09
CA ILE A 147 10.04 6.26 -1.02
C ILE A 147 8.94 5.29 -0.57
N ASN A 148 8.86 4.09 -1.16
CA ASN A 148 7.85 3.09 -0.82
C ASN A 148 8.02 2.52 0.60
N ALA A 149 9.24 2.43 1.12
CA ALA A 149 9.50 2.03 2.51
C ALA A 149 8.87 3.00 3.53
N GLY A 150 8.51 4.21 3.12
CA GLY A 150 7.71 5.14 3.90
C GLY A 150 6.41 4.54 4.42
N THR A 151 5.79 3.60 3.71
CA THR A 151 4.60 2.87 4.19
C THR A 151 4.89 2.16 5.51
N GLY A 152 5.95 1.36 5.57
CA GLY A 152 6.37 0.67 6.79
C GLY A 152 6.78 1.67 7.89
N GLY A 153 7.54 2.70 7.52
CA GLY A 153 7.93 3.77 8.44
C GLY A 153 6.73 4.48 9.10
N GLY A 154 5.69 4.75 8.32
CA GLY A 154 4.46 5.35 8.84
C GLY A 154 3.65 4.41 9.73
N ILE A 155 3.62 3.10 9.44
CA ILE A 155 3.01 2.09 10.32
C ILE A 155 3.77 2.02 11.66
N ILE A 156 5.10 2.00 11.63
CA ILE A 156 5.94 2.04 12.84
C ILE A 156 5.63 3.30 13.65
N LEU A 157 5.62 4.47 13.01
CA LEU A 157 5.36 5.74 13.69
C LEU A 157 3.94 5.77 14.30
N SER A 158 2.94 5.22 13.62
CA SER A 158 1.58 5.13 14.14
C SER A 158 1.51 4.23 15.38
N ALA A 159 2.20 3.08 15.37
CA ALA A 159 2.25 2.19 16.53
C ALA A 159 2.98 2.85 17.72
N LEU A 160 4.11 3.52 17.48
CA LEU A 160 4.83 4.24 18.53
C LEU A 160 3.97 5.32 19.18
N ALA A 161 3.21 6.08 18.40
CA ALA A 161 2.31 7.10 18.95
C ALA A 161 1.20 6.49 19.84
N VAL A 162 0.60 5.37 19.42
CA VAL A 162 -0.41 4.66 20.22
C VAL A 162 0.20 4.07 21.50
N LEU A 163 1.45 3.57 21.46
CA LEU A 163 2.16 3.12 22.66
C LEU A 163 2.42 4.25 23.67
N LEU A 164 2.68 5.46 23.18
CA LEU A 164 2.93 6.63 24.03
C LEU A 164 1.64 7.28 24.57
N MET A 165 0.52 7.12 23.87
CA MET A 165 -0.76 7.77 24.16
C MET A 165 -1.92 6.74 24.11
N PRO A 166 -1.90 5.69 24.96
CA PRO A 166 -2.87 4.59 24.89
C PRO A 166 -4.29 5.09 25.12
N GLY A 167 -5.22 4.69 24.26
CA GLY A 167 -6.65 5.05 24.34
C GLY A 167 -6.99 6.48 23.91
N GLN A 168 -6.01 7.30 23.55
CA GLN A 168 -6.19 8.69 23.14
C GLN A 168 -6.25 8.81 21.61
N TRP A 169 -7.15 8.05 20.95
CA TRP A 169 -7.21 7.97 19.51
C TRP A 169 -7.48 9.32 18.81
N ARG A 170 -8.24 10.23 19.44
CA ARG A 170 -8.53 11.56 18.91
C ARG A 170 -7.28 12.44 18.88
N GLU A 171 -6.58 12.49 20.00
CA GLU A 171 -5.34 13.26 20.19
C GLU A 171 -4.23 12.73 19.28
N ILE A 172 -4.15 11.40 19.12
CA ILE A 172 -3.19 10.75 18.21
C ILE A 172 -3.44 11.20 16.78
N TRP A 173 -4.67 11.26 16.31
CA TRP A 173 -4.95 11.74 14.95
C TRP A 173 -4.67 13.24 14.78
N LEU A 174 -4.83 14.08 15.82
CA LEU A 174 -4.38 15.47 15.78
C LEU A 174 -2.85 15.57 15.71
N VAL A 175 -2.14 14.74 16.46
CA VAL A 175 -0.67 14.64 16.36
C VAL A 175 -0.25 14.22 14.96
N PHE A 176 -0.93 13.23 14.36
CA PHE A 176 -0.65 12.81 12.99
C PHE A 176 -0.93 13.91 11.97
N ALA A 177 -1.99 14.68 12.17
CA ALA A 177 -2.29 15.83 11.30
C ALA A 177 -1.19 16.90 11.37
N ALA A 178 -0.69 17.19 12.58
CA ALA A 178 0.43 18.11 12.78
C ALA A 178 1.73 17.56 12.14
N LEU A 179 2.04 16.28 12.33
CA LEU A 179 3.19 15.64 11.71
C LEU A 179 3.11 15.62 10.18
N ALA A 180 1.92 15.48 9.59
CA ALA A 180 1.72 15.50 8.14
C ALA A 180 2.00 16.86 7.48
N LEU A 181 2.02 17.95 8.25
CA LEU A 181 2.43 19.28 7.75
C LEU A 181 3.88 19.27 7.25
N ILE A 182 4.77 18.59 7.97
CA ILE A 182 6.21 18.56 7.66
C ILE A 182 6.46 17.99 6.25
N PRO A 183 6.04 16.75 5.91
CA PRO A 183 6.24 16.19 4.58
C PRO A 183 5.47 16.95 3.49
N THR A 184 4.35 17.58 3.81
CA THR A 184 3.62 18.43 2.86
C THR A 184 4.45 19.65 2.48
N LEU A 185 5.08 20.32 3.45
CA LEU A 185 5.99 21.44 3.21
C LEU A 185 7.28 21.01 2.50
N MET A 186 7.81 19.82 2.85
CA MET A 186 8.96 19.24 2.13
C MET A 186 8.61 18.98 0.67
N ALA A 187 7.43 18.41 0.38
CA ALA A 187 6.97 18.16 -0.97
C ALA A 187 6.85 19.44 -1.80
N TRP A 188 6.39 20.53 -1.21
CA TRP A 188 6.34 21.81 -1.90
C TRP A 188 7.72 22.25 -2.43
N ARG A 189 8.79 21.99 -1.68
CA ARG A 189 10.16 22.33 -2.09
C ARG A 189 10.81 21.26 -2.97
N ALA A 190 10.57 19.98 -2.68
CA ALA A 190 11.22 18.86 -3.34
C ALA A 190 10.61 18.51 -4.71
N MET A 191 9.29 18.72 -4.87
CA MET A 191 8.61 18.31 -6.10
C MET A 191 8.82 19.30 -7.23
N PRO A 192 9.22 18.84 -8.44
CA PRO A 192 9.35 19.73 -9.59
C PRO A 192 7.98 20.28 -10.01
N ALA A 193 7.96 21.54 -10.42
CA ALA A 193 6.78 22.20 -10.95
C ALA A 193 6.69 22.04 -12.48
N GLY A 194 5.50 22.30 -13.02
CA GLY A 194 5.26 22.32 -14.45
C GLY A 194 4.81 21.00 -15.04
N ALA A 195 4.04 21.10 -16.14
CA ALA A 195 3.45 19.96 -16.82
C ALA A 195 4.49 18.98 -17.38
N VAL A 196 4.07 17.72 -17.59
CA VAL A 196 4.87 16.72 -18.33
C VAL A 196 4.89 17.12 -19.81
N GLY A 197 6.07 17.12 -20.43
CA GLY A 197 6.25 17.60 -21.81
C GLY A 197 5.40 16.87 -22.85
N GLU A 198 5.70 15.63 -23.15
CA GLU A 198 4.92 14.81 -24.10
C GLU A 198 3.84 14.00 -23.39
N ARG A 199 2.60 14.18 -23.82
CA ARG A 199 1.45 13.41 -23.32
C ARG A 199 1.25 12.20 -24.21
N LEU A 200 1.44 11.00 -23.65
CA LEU A 200 0.95 9.80 -24.32
C LEU A 200 -0.57 9.92 -24.55
N SER A 201 -1.00 9.65 -25.78
CA SER A 201 -2.42 9.64 -26.12
C SER A 201 -3.18 8.70 -25.18
N LEU A 202 -4.36 9.12 -24.71
CA LEU A 202 -5.24 8.26 -23.92
C LEU A 202 -5.55 6.94 -24.66
N LYS A 203 -5.69 7.01 -25.98
CA LYS A 203 -5.88 5.80 -26.83
C LYS A 203 -4.72 4.82 -26.69
N THR A 204 -3.48 5.31 -26.67
CA THR A 204 -2.26 4.51 -26.54
C THR A 204 -2.17 3.86 -25.16
N GLN A 205 -2.50 4.59 -24.10
CA GLN A 205 -2.56 4.04 -22.73
C GLN A 205 -3.63 2.96 -22.60
N LEU A 206 -4.83 3.19 -23.14
CA LEU A 206 -5.92 2.21 -23.17
C LEU A 206 -5.57 0.96 -23.99
N ALA A 207 -4.82 1.13 -25.08
CA ALA A 207 -4.32 -0.01 -25.86
C ALA A 207 -3.34 -0.87 -25.06
N ALA A 208 -2.45 -0.25 -24.26
CA ALA A 208 -1.54 -0.97 -23.36
C ALA A 208 -2.30 -1.81 -22.32
N LEU A 209 -3.42 -1.30 -21.79
CA LEU A 209 -4.25 -2.03 -20.83
C LEU A 209 -4.98 -3.25 -21.40
N ARG A 210 -5.08 -3.37 -22.72
CA ARG A 210 -5.68 -4.52 -23.40
C ARG A 210 -4.69 -5.65 -23.67
N ARG A 211 -3.40 -5.49 -23.36
CA ARG A 211 -2.39 -6.52 -23.59
C ARG A 211 -2.70 -7.79 -22.79
N PRO A 212 -2.72 -8.98 -23.40
CA PRO A 212 -3.01 -10.23 -22.69
C PRO A 212 -2.06 -10.50 -21.52
N ALA A 213 -0.79 -10.10 -21.65
CA ALA A 213 0.23 -10.25 -20.61
C ALA A 213 -0.11 -9.51 -19.30
N LEU A 214 -0.98 -8.50 -19.33
CA LEU A 214 -1.40 -7.74 -18.15
C LEU A 214 -2.51 -8.45 -17.37
N ARG A 215 -3.28 -9.36 -17.98
CA ARG A 215 -4.42 -10.03 -17.34
C ARG A 215 -4.05 -10.78 -16.06
N PRO A 216 -2.99 -11.64 -16.03
CA PRO A 216 -2.62 -12.34 -14.81
C PRO A 216 -2.30 -11.41 -13.64
N PRO A 217 -1.39 -10.43 -13.74
CA PRO A 217 -1.09 -9.54 -12.64
C PRO A 217 -2.32 -8.72 -12.18
N LEU A 218 -3.25 -8.38 -13.08
CA LEU A 218 -4.50 -7.70 -12.69
C LEU A 218 -5.42 -8.59 -11.86
N ILE A 219 -5.61 -9.86 -12.25
CA ILE A 219 -6.44 -10.81 -11.50
C ILE A 219 -5.84 -11.06 -10.12
N ILE A 220 -4.52 -11.26 -10.06
CA ILE A 220 -3.82 -11.46 -8.79
C ILE A 220 -3.91 -10.20 -7.92
N ALA A 221 -3.75 -9.01 -8.49
CA ALA A 221 -3.90 -7.76 -7.76
C ALA A 221 -5.29 -7.60 -7.16
N LEU A 222 -6.34 -7.93 -7.92
CA LEU A 222 -7.72 -7.93 -7.43
C LEU A 222 -7.92 -8.90 -6.26
N LEU A 223 -7.51 -10.16 -6.42
CA LEU A 223 -7.64 -11.18 -5.37
C LEU A 223 -6.82 -10.84 -4.13
N SER A 224 -5.56 -10.41 -4.33
CA SER A 224 -4.70 -9.99 -3.22
C SER A 224 -5.25 -8.74 -2.52
N GLY A 225 -5.90 -7.86 -3.26
CA GLY A 225 -6.64 -6.72 -2.72
C GLY A 225 -7.77 -7.19 -1.81
N VAL A 226 -8.63 -8.09 -2.29
CA VAL A 226 -9.73 -8.67 -1.50
C VAL A 226 -9.18 -9.26 -0.20
N VAL A 227 -8.18 -10.13 -0.29
CA VAL A 227 -7.58 -10.80 0.87
C VAL A 227 -6.98 -9.79 1.85
N SER A 228 -6.23 -8.81 1.35
CA SER A 228 -5.51 -7.86 2.21
C SER A 228 -6.43 -6.96 3.02
N ALA A 229 -7.64 -6.72 2.54
CA ALA A 229 -8.61 -5.87 3.22
C ALA A 229 -8.97 -6.40 4.62
N ALA A 230 -9.04 -7.73 4.80
CA ALA A 230 -9.34 -8.34 6.09
C ALA A 230 -8.31 -7.95 7.17
N TYR A 231 -7.02 -7.99 6.84
CA TYR A 231 -5.97 -7.63 7.80
C TYR A 231 -5.88 -6.12 8.04
N TRP A 232 -5.84 -5.31 6.98
CA TRP A 232 -5.65 -3.86 7.11
C TRP A 232 -6.83 -3.16 7.76
N SER A 233 -8.04 -3.67 7.57
CA SER A 233 -9.26 -3.09 8.15
C SER A 233 -9.64 -3.70 9.49
N PHE A 234 -9.35 -4.99 9.71
CA PHE A 234 -9.86 -5.74 10.86
C PHE A 234 -8.80 -6.47 11.65
N GLY A 235 -7.52 -6.44 11.26
CA GLY A 235 -6.44 -7.19 11.92
C GLY A 235 -6.41 -7.00 13.45
N PRO A 236 -6.34 -5.75 13.95
CA PRO A 236 -6.41 -5.48 15.39
C PRO A 236 -7.65 -6.04 16.08
N LEU A 237 -8.83 -5.92 15.47
CA LEU A 237 -10.07 -6.55 15.98
C LEU A 237 -10.00 -8.07 15.98
N MET A 238 -9.32 -8.68 14.99
CA MET A 238 -9.12 -10.14 14.95
C MET A 238 -8.18 -10.59 16.07
N PHE A 239 -7.10 -9.87 16.33
CA PHE A 239 -6.22 -10.15 17.47
C PHE A 239 -6.97 -10.05 18.81
N GLN A 240 -7.83 -9.05 18.95
CA GLN A 240 -8.67 -8.89 20.11
C GLN A 240 -9.69 -10.04 20.25
N SER A 241 -10.47 -10.31 19.20
CA SER A 241 -11.59 -11.26 19.26
C SER A 241 -11.15 -12.73 19.31
N LEU A 242 -10.04 -13.10 18.65
CA LEU A 242 -9.57 -14.48 18.59
C LEU A 242 -8.56 -14.80 19.68
N ALA A 243 -7.64 -13.90 19.98
CA ALA A 243 -6.54 -14.17 20.91
C ALA A 243 -6.70 -13.47 22.29
N GLY A 244 -7.76 -12.68 22.47
CA GLY A 244 -7.97 -11.91 23.71
C GLY A 244 -6.89 -10.83 23.94
N MET A 245 -6.18 -10.41 22.89
CA MET A 245 -5.15 -9.39 23.01
C MET A 245 -5.76 -8.00 23.12
N GLU A 246 -5.16 -7.14 23.91
CA GLU A 246 -5.66 -5.79 24.17
C GLU A 246 -4.54 -4.73 24.15
N GLY A 247 -4.92 -3.49 23.88
CA GLY A 247 -4.12 -2.29 24.07
C GLY A 247 -2.68 -2.43 23.54
N ARG A 248 -1.73 -2.56 24.49
CA ARG A 248 -0.29 -2.60 24.19
C ARG A 248 0.11 -3.74 23.27
N ASP A 249 -0.46 -4.93 23.46
CA ASP A 249 -0.06 -6.12 22.68
C ASP A 249 -0.48 -5.96 21.22
N ILE A 250 -1.70 -5.49 20.95
CA ILE A 250 -2.19 -5.20 19.60
C ILE A 250 -1.29 -4.15 18.93
N THR A 251 -0.90 -3.12 19.69
CA THR A 251 -0.04 -2.06 19.16
C THR A 251 1.37 -2.57 18.84
N LEU A 252 1.93 -3.45 19.68
CA LEU A 252 3.21 -4.12 19.41
C LEU A 252 3.14 -5.04 18.20
N LEU A 253 2.03 -5.77 18.02
CA LEU A 253 1.82 -6.58 16.80
C LEU A 253 1.79 -5.69 15.54
N TRP A 254 1.15 -4.52 15.63
CA TRP A 254 1.16 -3.56 14.53
C TRP A 254 2.55 -2.99 14.24
N LEU A 255 3.33 -2.74 15.29
CA LEU A 255 4.74 -2.34 15.17
C LEU A 255 5.55 -3.43 14.44
N VAL A 256 5.38 -4.71 14.83
CA VAL A 256 6.03 -5.85 14.15
C VAL A 256 5.61 -5.90 12.68
N THR A 257 4.33 -5.70 12.37
CA THR A 257 3.84 -5.62 10.99
C THR A 257 4.57 -4.53 10.19
N GLY A 258 4.73 -3.34 10.77
CA GLY A 258 5.45 -2.22 10.14
C GLY A 258 6.93 -2.53 9.91
N VAL A 259 7.61 -3.04 10.94
CA VAL A 259 9.04 -3.42 10.85
C VAL A 259 9.25 -4.51 9.79
N ALA A 260 8.44 -5.57 9.82
CA ALA A 260 8.49 -6.63 8.82
C ALA A 260 8.20 -6.09 7.40
N GLY A 261 7.28 -5.16 7.27
CA GLY A 261 6.95 -4.48 6.01
C GLY A 261 8.12 -3.67 5.42
N CYS A 262 9.01 -3.13 6.26
CA CYS A 262 10.21 -2.43 5.78
C CYS A 262 11.16 -3.35 4.99
N PHE A 263 11.15 -4.66 5.23
CA PHE A 263 11.90 -5.62 4.42
C PHE A 263 11.36 -5.76 2.99
N GLY A 264 10.21 -5.19 2.66
CA GLY A 264 9.74 -5.01 1.28
C GLY A 264 10.73 -4.25 0.40
N VAL A 265 11.70 -3.52 0.98
CA VAL A 265 12.86 -2.94 0.28
C VAL A 265 13.62 -3.99 -0.51
N LEU A 266 13.61 -5.24 -0.10
CA LEU A 266 14.30 -6.36 -0.73
C LEU A 266 13.53 -6.97 -1.93
N THR A 267 12.36 -6.43 -2.30
CA THR A 267 11.54 -6.97 -3.40
C THR A 267 12.32 -7.11 -4.70
N GLY A 268 13.11 -6.10 -5.07
CA GLY A 268 13.92 -6.12 -6.29
C GLY A 268 14.97 -7.23 -6.28
N GLU A 269 15.67 -7.40 -5.17
CA GLU A 269 16.66 -8.45 -4.98
C GLU A 269 16.03 -9.85 -5.01
N LEU A 270 14.87 -10.01 -4.35
CA LEU A 270 14.11 -11.25 -4.38
C LEU A 270 13.72 -11.62 -5.81
N ILE A 271 13.16 -10.68 -6.58
CA ILE A 271 12.79 -10.90 -7.99
C ILE A 271 14.01 -11.25 -8.82
N ALA A 272 15.14 -10.58 -8.61
CA ALA A 272 16.38 -10.86 -9.35
C ALA A 272 16.92 -12.28 -9.11
N ARG A 273 16.75 -12.80 -7.88
CA ARG A 273 17.23 -14.15 -7.51
C ARG A 273 16.28 -15.27 -7.95
N VAL A 274 14.99 -15.12 -7.75
CA VAL A 274 14.01 -16.21 -7.94
C VAL A 274 13.04 -16.00 -9.09
N GLY A 275 13.00 -14.80 -9.67
CA GLY A 275 12.04 -14.42 -10.71
C GLY A 275 10.66 -14.03 -10.16
N ILE A 276 9.87 -13.33 -10.98
CA ILE A 276 8.58 -12.75 -10.60
C ILE A 276 7.60 -13.83 -10.11
N ASN A 277 7.47 -14.94 -10.83
CA ASN A 277 6.51 -16.00 -10.49
C ASN A 277 6.80 -16.69 -9.16
N HIS A 278 8.07 -16.97 -8.85
CA HIS A 278 8.42 -17.59 -7.56
C HIS A 278 8.32 -16.59 -6.41
N ALA A 279 8.73 -15.33 -6.62
CA ALA A 279 8.54 -14.27 -5.64
C ALA A 279 7.06 -14.07 -5.29
N HIS A 280 6.18 -14.00 -6.30
CA HIS A 280 4.74 -13.95 -6.13
C HIS A 280 4.21 -15.14 -5.31
N ARG A 281 4.53 -16.37 -5.73
CA ARG A 281 4.06 -17.58 -5.03
C ARG A 281 4.53 -17.65 -3.60
N LEU A 282 5.79 -17.28 -3.33
CA LEU A 282 6.31 -17.24 -1.97
C LEU A 282 5.53 -16.25 -1.11
N MET A 283 5.27 -15.03 -1.58
CA MET A 283 4.52 -14.04 -0.82
C MET A 283 3.06 -14.44 -0.61
N GLN A 284 2.42 -15.05 -1.60
CA GLN A 284 1.07 -15.59 -1.44
C GLN A 284 1.03 -16.75 -0.43
N LEU A 285 2.02 -17.65 -0.46
CA LEU A 285 2.13 -18.75 0.51
C LEU A 285 2.27 -18.20 1.94
N LEU A 286 3.11 -17.17 2.14
CA LEU A 286 3.24 -16.52 3.45
C LEU A 286 1.94 -15.84 3.88
N THR A 287 1.19 -15.26 2.94
CA THR A 287 -0.13 -14.69 3.22
C THR A 287 -1.12 -15.77 3.65
N VAL A 288 -1.18 -16.92 2.95
CA VAL A 288 -2.00 -18.07 3.33
C VAL A 288 -1.62 -18.58 4.72
N ALA A 289 -0.31 -18.72 4.97
CA ALA A 289 0.18 -19.15 6.28
C ALA A 289 -0.22 -18.17 7.40
N ALA A 290 -0.13 -16.85 7.14
CA ALA A 290 -0.55 -15.84 8.11
C ALA A 290 -2.05 -15.94 8.44
N PHE A 291 -2.93 -16.16 7.46
CA PHE A 291 -4.36 -16.37 7.69
C PHE A 291 -4.64 -17.67 8.44
N GLY A 292 -3.92 -18.74 8.10
CA GLY A 292 -4.02 -20.01 8.82
C GLY A 292 -3.59 -19.90 10.29
N LEU A 293 -2.46 -19.23 10.54
CA LEU A 293 -1.99 -18.95 11.90
C LEU A 293 -2.97 -18.05 12.67
N LEU A 294 -3.54 -17.04 12.01
CA LEU A 294 -4.51 -16.13 12.65
C LEU A 294 -5.75 -16.91 13.11
N ALA A 295 -6.23 -17.89 12.34
CA ALA A 295 -7.33 -18.76 12.74
C ALA A 295 -6.98 -19.64 13.98
N LEU A 296 -5.70 -19.98 14.16
CA LEU A 296 -5.21 -20.76 15.31
C LEU A 296 -4.89 -19.89 16.55
N CYS A 297 -4.90 -18.58 16.44
CA CYS A 297 -4.59 -17.66 17.54
C CYS A 297 -5.56 -17.84 18.73
N ALA A 298 -6.79 -18.30 18.50
CA ALA A 298 -7.74 -18.59 19.56
C ALA A 298 -7.24 -19.66 20.57
N SER A 299 -6.47 -20.64 20.08
CA SER A 299 -5.88 -21.70 20.92
C SER A 299 -4.44 -21.37 21.36
N HIS A 300 -3.74 -20.55 20.57
CA HIS A 300 -2.33 -20.26 20.76
C HIS A 300 -2.05 -18.77 20.51
N PRO A 301 -2.33 -17.86 21.45
CA PRO A 301 -2.22 -16.40 21.27
C PRO A 301 -0.83 -15.91 20.80
N TRP A 302 0.25 -16.62 21.18
CA TRP A 302 1.62 -16.28 20.77
C TRP A 302 1.83 -16.35 19.24
N LEU A 303 0.99 -17.09 18.49
CA LEU A 303 1.04 -17.15 17.03
C LEU A 303 0.78 -15.79 16.36
N CYS A 304 0.08 -14.86 17.04
CA CYS A 304 -0.18 -13.53 16.54
C CYS A 304 1.10 -12.76 16.16
N TRP A 305 2.21 -13.01 16.86
CA TRP A 305 3.51 -12.42 16.52
C TRP A 305 4.01 -12.91 15.15
N GLY A 306 3.87 -14.21 14.89
CA GLY A 306 4.15 -14.79 13.59
C GLY A 306 3.24 -14.24 12.48
N VAL A 307 1.94 -14.09 12.76
CA VAL A 307 0.97 -13.49 11.84
C VAL A 307 1.40 -12.07 11.46
N ALA A 308 1.71 -11.23 12.45
CA ALA A 308 2.10 -9.84 12.24
C ALA A 308 3.38 -9.73 11.37
N ALA A 309 4.39 -10.53 11.68
CA ALA A 309 5.64 -10.54 10.94
C ALA A 309 5.46 -11.06 9.51
N LEU A 310 4.83 -12.22 9.34
CA LEU A 310 4.61 -12.83 8.02
C LEU A 310 3.75 -11.94 7.13
N TYR A 311 2.66 -11.41 7.67
CA TYR A 311 1.73 -10.61 6.88
C TYR A 311 2.34 -9.27 6.47
N GLY A 312 3.03 -8.58 7.39
CA GLY A 312 3.70 -7.31 7.10
C GLY A 312 4.72 -7.45 5.97
N PHE A 313 5.60 -8.46 6.05
CA PHE A 313 6.57 -8.76 5.02
C PHE A 313 5.90 -9.19 3.70
N ALA A 314 4.99 -10.17 3.77
CA ALA A 314 4.36 -10.75 2.60
C ALA A 314 3.57 -9.71 1.78
N TYR A 315 2.74 -8.89 2.43
CA TYR A 315 1.90 -7.93 1.72
C TYR A 315 2.70 -6.81 1.05
N ILE A 316 3.63 -6.19 1.75
CA ILE A 316 4.42 -5.08 1.18
C ILE A 316 5.30 -5.58 0.03
N THR A 317 5.95 -6.75 0.20
CA THR A 317 6.74 -7.38 -0.86
C THR A 317 5.88 -7.80 -2.03
N LEU A 318 4.70 -8.41 -1.80
CA LEU A 318 3.76 -8.81 -2.85
C LEU A 318 3.28 -7.62 -3.67
N SER A 319 2.94 -6.52 -3.03
CA SER A 319 2.54 -5.30 -3.75
C SER A 319 3.65 -4.82 -4.67
N GLY A 320 4.90 -4.85 -4.23
CA GLY A 320 6.07 -4.55 -5.05
C GLY A 320 6.23 -5.52 -6.23
N VAL A 321 6.07 -6.83 -6.02
CA VAL A 321 6.11 -7.85 -7.10
C VAL A 321 5.03 -7.58 -8.14
N LEU A 322 3.81 -7.27 -7.72
CA LEU A 322 2.69 -6.98 -8.62
C LEU A 322 2.93 -5.71 -9.44
N LEU A 323 3.53 -4.68 -8.84
CA LEU A 323 3.90 -3.45 -9.56
C LEU A 323 4.94 -3.73 -10.65
N VAL A 324 5.97 -4.51 -10.33
CA VAL A 324 7.00 -4.92 -11.30
C VAL A 324 6.37 -5.75 -12.41
N SER A 325 5.45 -6.68 -12.09
CA SER A 325 4.73 -7.49 -13.08
C SER A 325 3.88 -6.63 -14.02
N GLY A 326 3.18 -5.63 -13.49
CA GLY A 326 2.37 -4.70 -14.29
C GLY A 326 3.22 -3.86 -15.25
N VAL A 327 4.36 -3.37 -14.77
CA VAL A 327 5.34 -2.62 -15.60
C VAL A 327 5.90 -3.52 -16.71
N ALA A 328 6.33 -4.74 -16.38
CA ALA A 328 6.88 -5.70 -17.35
C ALA A 328 5.85 -6.07 -18.41
N ALA A 329 4.59 -6.26 -18.04
CA ALA A 329 3.50 -6.63 -18.95
C ALA A 329 3.13 -5.54 -19.98
N THR A 330 3.42 -4.27 -19.67
CA THR A 330 3.07 -3.13 -20.54
C THR A 330 4.26 -2.62 -21.38
N GLY A 331 5.50 -3.00 -21.05
CA GLY A 331 6.71 -2.67 -21.82
C GLY A 331 6.93 -1.17 -21.95
N GLU A 332 6.65 -0.59 -23.11
CA GLU A 332 6.84 0.84 -23.39
C GLU A 332 5.93 1.79 -22.57
N PHE A 333 4.91 1.24 -21.91
CA PHE A 333 3.92 2.01 -21.13
C PHE A 333 3.90 1.63 -19.64
N PRO A 334 5.03 1.73 -18.92
CA PRO A 334 5.14 1.24 -17.53
C PRO A 334 4.14 1.90 -16.57
N ALA A 335 3.84 3.18 -16.75
CA ALA A 335 2.88 3.91 -15.92
C ALA A 335 1.45 3.38 -16.06
N ALA A 336 1.05 2.89 -17.25
CA ALA A 336 -0.27 2.31 -17.46
C ALA A 336 -0.42 0.97 -16.73
N GLY A 337 0.60 0.10 -16.79
CA GLY A 337 0.61 -1.18 -16.08
C GLY A 337 0.60 -1.00 -14.56
N LEU A 338 1.45 -0.12 -14.05
CA LEU A 338 1.51 0.24 -12.63
C LEU A 338 0.15 0.77 -12.13
N GLY A 339 -0.44 1.73 -12.85
CA GLY A 339 -1.73 2.31 -12.48
C GLY A 339 -2.87 1.29 -12.50
N ALA A 340 -2.88 0.38 -13.48
CA ALA A 340 -3.89 -0.68 -13.57
C ALA A 340 -3.79 -1.66 -12.40
N VAL A 341 -2.59 -2.09 -12.02
CA VAL A 341 -2.35 -2.97 -10.86
C VAL A 341 -2.82 -2.31 -9.58
N PHE A 342 -2.47 -1.03 -9.34
CA PHE A 342 -2.93 -0.31 -8.16
C PHE A 342 -4.45 -0.16 -8.12
N LEU A 343 -5.08 0.12 -9.27
CA LEU A 343 -6.53 0.25 -9.36
C LEU A 343 -7.23 -1.06 -9.01
N LEU A 344 -6.76 -2.19 -9.56
CA LEU A 344 -7.35 -3.49 -9.26
C LEU A 344 -7.10 -3.94 -7.82
N LEU A 345 -5.92 -3.64 -7.26
CA LEU A 345 -5.62 -3.86 -5.85
C LEU A 345 -6.59 -3.08 -4.96
N ALA A 346 -6.81 -1.79 -5.26
CA ALA A 346 -7.76 -0.93 -4.54
C ALA A 346 -9.20 -1.42 -4.67
N THR A 347 -9.61 -1.82 -5.88
CA THR A 347 -10.94 -2.39 -6.14
C THR A 347 -11.15 -3.68 -5.34
N GLY A 348 -10.13 -4.53 -5.28
CA GLY A 348 -10.12 -5.72 -4.44
C GLY A 348 -10.26 -5.38 -2.96
N GLN A 349 -9.49 -4.41 -2.46
CA GLN A 349 -9.57 -3.96 -1.07
C GLN A 349 -10.95 -3.37 -0.73
N MET A 350 -11.55 -2.61 -1.63
CA MET A 350 -12.91 -2.10 -1.49
C MET A 350 -13.91 -3.27 -1.32
N ALA A 351 -13.93 -4.20 -2.26
CA ALA A 351 -14.83 -5.35 -2.22
C ALA A 351 -14.56 -6.24 -1.00
N GLY A 352 -13.29 -6.49 -0.71
CA GLY A 352 -12.85 -7.33 0.41
C GLY A 352 -13.22 -6.77 1.77
N SER A 353 -13.10 -5.45 1.99
CA SER A 353 -13.51 -4.83 3.26
C SER A 353 -15.01 -4.95 3.50
N ALA A 354 -15.82 -4.66 2.48
CA ALA A 354 -17.27 -4.79 2.58
C ALA A 354 -17.68 -6.25 2.81
N LEU A 355 -17.10 -7.18 2.04
CA LEU A 355 -17.39 -8.62 2.17
C LEU A 355 -16.96 -9.15 3.53
N PHE A 356 -15.76 -8.85 4.01
CA PHE A 356 -15.27 -9.37 5.29
C PHE A 356 -16.10 -8.85 6.46
N GLY A 357 -16.46 -7.55 6.45
CA GLY A 357 -17.35 -6.97 7.45
C GLY A 357 -18.74 -7.65 7.49
N ALA A 358 -19.34 -7.91 6.32
CA ALA A 358 -20.62 -8.63 6.23
C ALA A 358 -20.50 -10.10 6.69
N LEU A 359 -19.40 -10.77 6.38
CA LEU A 359 -19.15 -12.14 6.84
C LEU A 359 -18.97 -12.19 8.36
N LEU A 360 -18.35 -11.20 8.99
CA LEU A 360 -18.23 -11.14 10.44
C LEU A 360 -19.56 -10.94 11.17
N ASP A 361 -20.53 -10.28 10.54
CA ASP A 361 -21.88 -10.14 11.11
C ASP A 361 -22.73 -11.42 10.96
N THR A 362 -22.43 -12.27 9.97
CA THR A 362 -23.23 -13.48 9.66
C THR A 362 -22.56 -14.76 10.08
N LEU A 363 -21.23 -14.78 10.11
CA LEU A 363 -20.40 -15.93 10.47
C LEU A 363 -19.48 -15.56 11.63
N SER A 364 -18.87 -16.55 12.28
CA SER A 364 -17.76 -16.27 13.21
C SER A 364 -16.46 -15.90 12.45
N ALA A 365 -15.46 -15.38 13.17
CA ALA A 365 -14.21 -14.92 12.58
C ALA A 365 -13.44 -16.02 11.82
N VAL A 366 -13.41 -17.27 12.34
CA VAL A 366 -12.65 -18.36 11.72
C VAL A 366 -13.19 -18.76 10.35
N PRO A 367 -14.50 -18.98 10.12
CA PRO A 367 -15.04 -19.20 8.77
C PRO A 367 -14.78 -18.04 7.80
N ALA A 368 -14.92 -16.78 8.25
CA ALA A 368 -14.63 -15.62 7.43
C ALA A 368 -13.14 -15.62 6.99
N LEU A 369 -12.21 -15.86 7.91
CA LEU A 369 -10.78 -16.00 7.61
C LEU A 369 -10.50 -17.18 6.66
N SER A 370 -11.20 -18.30 6.80
CA SER A 370 -11.03 -19.46 5.93
C SER A 370 -11.42 -19.15 4.48
N ILE A 371 -12.49 -18.40 4.26
CA ILE A 371 -12.90 -17.94 2.93
C ILE A 371 -11.81 -17.05 2.31
N PHE A 372 -11.26 -16.10 3.07
CA PHE A 372 -10.21 -15.24 2.60
C PHE A 372 -8.88 -15.97 2.39
N GLY A 373 -8.57 -16.96 3.22
CA GLY A 373 -7.44 -17.87 3.01
C GLY A 373 -7.58 -18.70 1.73
N ALA A 374 -8.79 -19.16 1.40
CA ALA A 374 -9.06 -19.86 0.14
C ALA A 374 -8.88 -18.95 -1.08
N LEU A 375 -9.26 -17.66 -0.98
CA LEU A 375 -8.99 -16.68 -2.05
C LEU A 375 -7.49 -16.41 -2.21
N ALA A 376 -6.72 -16.40 -1.12
CA ALA A 376 -5.27 -16.30 -1.18
C ALA A 376 -4.63 -17.53 -1.85
N LEU A 377 -5.15 -18.74 -1.56
CA LEU A 377 -4.74 -19.98 -2.24
C LEU A 377 -5.06 -19.94 -3.73
N LEU A 378 -6.21 -19.41 -4.12
CA LEU A 378 -6.55 -19.23 -5.53
C LEU A 378 -5.54 -18.30 -6.22
N ALA A 379 -5.19 -17.17 -5.59
CA ALA A 379 -4.20 -16.25 -6.11
C ALA A 379 -2.80 -16.89 -6.21
N LEU A 380 -2.42 -17.77 -5.27
CA LEU A 380 -1.17 -18.53 -5.29
C LEU A 380 -1.03 -19.43 -6.53
N CYS A 381 -2.14 -20.02 -6.99
CA CYS A 381 -2.15 -20.93 -8.14
C CYS A 381 -1.98 -20.21 -9.49
N LEU A 382 -2.22 -18.89 -9.55
CA LEU A 382 -2.12 -18.11 -10.78
C LEU A 382 -0.65 -17.71 -11.05
N PRO A 383 -0.18 -17.72 -12.32
CA PRO A 383 1.13 -17.16 -12.66
C PRO A 383 1.06 -15.64 -12.71
N ALA A 384 2.01 -14.94 -12.09
CA ALA A 384 2.08 -13.48 -12.14
C ALA A 384 2.64 -12.94 -13.47
N GLU A 385 3.36 -13.76 -14.20
CA GLU A 385 3.92 -13.45 -15.52
C GLU A 385 3.65 -14.63 -16.45
N GLN A 386 3.16 -14.33 -17.67
CA GLN A 386 3.06 -15.36 -18.69
C GLN A 386 4.47 -15.67 -19.21
N THR A 387 4.91 -16.91 -19.03
CA THR A 387 6.12 -17.38 -19.72
C THR A 387 5.87 -17.23 -21.22
N PRO A 388 6.72 -16.50 -21.97
CA PRO A 388 6.59 -16.46 -23.43
C PRO A 388 6.49 -17.89 -23.95
N ALA A 389 5.48 -18.16 -24.77
CA ALA A 389 5.39 -19.46 -25.42
C ALA A 389 6.75 -19.70 -26.08
N ARG A 390 7.40 -20.82 -25.75
CA ARG A 390 8.68 -21.19 -26.39
C ARG A 390 8.43 -21.17 -27.88
N ASP A 391 9.02 -20.20 -28.57
CA ASP A 391 8.93 -20.10 -29.99
C ASP A 391 9.53 -21.42 -30.60
N PRO A 392 8.72 -22.27 -31.21
CA PRO A 392 9.20 -23.53 -31.76
C PRO A 392 10.35 -23.32 -32.76
N ASP A 393 10.40 -22.14 -33.39
CA ASP A 393 11.40 -21.79 -34.41
C ASP A 393 12.79 -21.48 -33.81
N ILE A 394 12.87 -21.03 -32.54
CA ILE A 394 14.16 -20.84 -31.88
C ILE A 394 14.81 -22.19 -31.57
N CYS A 395 14.03 -23.20 -31.22
CA CYS A 395 14.53 -24.56 -31.00
C CYS A 395 15.00 -25.22 -32.31
N SER A 396 14.31 -24.96 -33.43
CA SER A 396 14.68 -25.47 -34.73
C SER A 396 15.96 -24.80 -35.27
N ARG A 397 16.10 -23.48 -35.10
CA ARG A 397 17.31 -22.73 -35.49
C ARG A 397 18.55 -23.12 -34.69
N LYS A 398 18.43 -23.39 -33.39
CA LYS A 398 19.56 -23.89 -32.56
C LYS A 398 19.95 -25.33 -32.89
N ARG A 399 19.03 -26.16 -33.37
CA ARG A 399 19.37 -27.53 -33.90
C ARG A 399 20.01 -27.46 -35.28
N ALA A 400 19.59 -26.55 -36.13
CA ALA A 400 20.19 -26.36 -37.47
C ALA A 400 21.61 -25.77 -37.39
N ALA A 401 21.92 -24.95 -36.41
CA ALA A 401 23.25 -24.36 -36.22
C ALA A 401 24.26 -25.31 -35.52
N ARG A 402 23.83 -26.49 -35.05
CA ARG A 402 24.70 -27.53 -34.48
C ARG A 402 24.94 -28.74 -35.39
N ARG A 403 24.40 -28.70 -36.61
CA ARG A 403 24.74 -29.62 -37.69
C ARG A 403 25.60 -28.92 -38.73
#